data_b694f5abf089596122b99e951bd09a5c
#
_entry.id   b694f5abf089596122b99e951bd09a5c
#
_cell.length_a   1.000
_cell.length_b   1.000
_cell.length_c   1.000
_cell.angle_alpha   90.00
_cell.angle_beta   90.00
_cell.angle_gamma   90.00
#
_symmetry.space_group_name_H-M   'P 1'
#
loop_
_entity.id
_entity.type
_entity.pdbx_description
1 polymer ?
#
loop_
_entity_poly.entity_id
_entity_poly.type
_entity_poly.pdbx_seq_one_letter_code
_entity_poly.pdbx_strand_id
1 'polypeptide(L)'
;MLKILQARLQQHMNRELPDVQAGFRKGRGTRDQIANIHRIIEKAREFQKKNIYFCFVDYTKAFDCVDHNKPWKILKEMGIPDHLICLLRNLYAGQEATVRTGHGTTDWFQIRKGVCQGCILSPCLFHFYAECIMRNTGLEEAQAGIKIAGRNLNNLRYADDTTLTAESEEELSLLMKVKEASEKVGLKLNIQKIKIMASGLIISWQIDGEIVETMTNYF
;
A
#
# COMPACT_ATOMS: atom_id res chain seq x y z
N MET A 1 1.52 14.10 24.06
CA MET A 1 0.56 14.54 23.01
C MET A 1 0.45 13.50 21.89
N LEU A 2 1.53 13.12 21.19
CA LEU A 2 1.47 12.21 20.02
C LEU A 2 0.80 10.84 20.31
N LYS A 3 1.07 10.22 21.47
CA LYS A 3 0.41 8.94 21.87
C LYS A 3 -1.11 9.08 22.01
N ILE A 4 -1.62 10.23 22.44
CA ILE A 4 -3.06 10.47 22.54
C ILE A 4 -3.68 10.58 21.16
N LEU A 5 -3.03 11.33 20.24
CA LEU A 5 -3.46 11.42 18.85
C LEU A 5 -3.44 10.04 18.16
N GLN A 6 -2.35 9.29 18.36
CA GLN A 6 -2.23 7.92 17.85
C GLN A 6 -3.39 7.03 18.34
N ALA A 7 -3.68 7.02 19.65
CA ALA A 7 -4.75 6.20 20.21
C ALA A 7 -6.11 6.53 19.61
N ARG A 8 -6.39 7.81 19.37
CA ARG A 8 -7.63 8.26 18.72
C ARG A 8 -7.69 7.84 17.25
N LEU A 9 -6.61 8.06 16.50
CA LEU A 9 -6.51 7.63 15.10
C LEU A 9 -6.61 6.11 14.95
N GLN A 10 -6.02 5.36 15.89
CA GLN A 10 -6.06 3.89 15.89
C GLN A 10 -7.49 3.34 15.97
N GLN A 11 -8.40 4.01 16.69
CA GLN A 11 -9.81 3.62 16.73
C GLN A 11 -10.46 3.73 15.35
N HIS A 12 -10.17 4.79 14.61
CA HIS A 12 -10.65 4.97 13.23
C HIS A 12 -9.98 3.98 12.29
N MET A 13 -8.66 3.78 12.40
CA MET A 13 -7.94 2.79 11.61
C MET A 13 -8.56 1.39 11.74
N ASN A 14 -8.83 0.95 12.97
CA ASN A 14 -9.39 -0.38 13.22
C ASN A 14 -10.77 -0.58 12.57
N ARG A 15 -11.51 0.50 12.34
CA ARG A 15 -12.82 0.47 11.70
C ARG A 15 -12.74 0.58 10.19
N GLU A 16 -11.84 1.43 9.67
CA GLU A 16 -11.79 1.79 8.25
C GLU A 16 -10.86 0.90 7.43
N LEU A 17 -9.80 0.36 8.05
CA LEU A 17 -8.84 -0.47 7.32
C LEU A 17 -9.32 -1.91 7.22
N PRO A 18 -9.33 -2.49 6.02
CA PRO A 18 -9.67 -3.87 5.79
C PRO A 18 -8.65 -4.84 6.43
N ASP A 19 -9.07 -6.08 6.60
CA ASP A 19 -8.24 -7.12 7.21
C ASP A 19 -7.02 -7.52 6.38
N VAL A 20 -7.03 -7.22 5.10
CA VAL A 20 -5.91 -7.48 4.19
C VAL A 20 -4.67 -6.64 4.49
N GLN A 21 -4.82 -5.47 5.16
CA GLN A 21 -3.68 -4.67 5.63
C GLN A 21 -3.19 -5.19 6.99
N ALA A 22 -1.97 -5.74 7.02
CA ALA A 22 -1.35 -6.28 8.23
C ALA A 22 -0.24 -5.39 8.83
N GLY A 23 0.31 -4.47 8.06
CA GLY A 23 1.41 -3.62 8.50
C GLY A 23 1.04 -2.77 9.73
N PHE A 24 1.96 -2.65 10.67
CA PHE A 24 1.81 -1.87 11.91
C PHE A 24 0.53 -2.16 12.73
N ARG A 25 -0.08 -3.34 12.54
CA ARG A 25 -1.24 -3.79 13.33
C ARG A 25 -0.81 -4.80 14.38
N LYS A 26 -1.36 -4.63 15.59
CA LYS A 26 -1.05 -5.54 16.72
C LYS A 26 -1.45 -6.98 16.38
N GLY A 27 -0.53 -7.91 16.60
CA GLY A 27 -0.76 -9.34 16.39
C GLY A 27 -0.73 -9.78 14.92
N ARG A 28 -0.27 -8.92 14.01
CA ARG A 28 -0.11 -9.23 12.58
C ARG A 28 1.33 -8.95 12.15
N GLY A 29 1.92 -9.86 11.39
CA GLY A 29 3.30 -9.76 10.92
C GLY A 29 3.46 -10.17 9.47
N THR A 30 4.66 -10.01 8.93
CA THR A 30 5.02 -10.48 7.57
C THR A 30 4.82 -11.98 7.43
N ARG A 31 5.12 -12.77 8.48
CA ARG A 31 4.89 -14.23 8.50
C ARG A 31 3.42 -14.58 8.25
N ASP A 32 2.48 -13.79 8.77
CA ASP A 32 1.05 -14.03 8.56
C ASP A 32 0.69 -13.79 7.09
N GLN A 33 1.25 -12.78 6.45
CA GLN A 33 1.02 -12.50 5.02
C GLN A 33 1.64 -13.58 4.13
N ILE A 34 2.84 -14.07 4.45
CA ILE A 34 3.44 -15.20 3.77
C ILE A 34 2.56 -16.45 3.91
N ALA A 35 2.08 -16.75 5.13
CA ALA A 35 1.17 -17.86 5.37
C ALA A 35 -0.15 -17.71 4.61
N ASN A 36 -0.67 -16.49 4.45
CA ASN A 36 -1.85 -16.22 3.65
C ASN A 36 -1.61 -16.52 2.16
N ILE A 37 -0.46 -16.11 1.60
CA ILE A 37 -0.08 -16.45 0.22
C ILE A 37 -0.02 -17.96 0.05
N HIS A 38 0.66 -18.69 0.95
CA HIS A 38 0.71 -20.16 0.90
C HIS A 38 -0.68 -20.78 0.94
N ARG A 39 -1.57 -20.31 1.82
CA ARG A 39 -2.96 -20.79 1.89
C ARG A 39 -3.75 -20.53 0.62
N ILE A 40 -3.53 -19.36 -0.02
CA ILE A 40 -4.17 -19.05 -1.31
C ILE A 40 -3.71 -20.04 -2.36
N ILE A 41 -2.42 -20.32 -2.45
CA ILE A 41 -1.83 -21.29 -3.37
C ILE A 41 -2.40 -22.69 -3.13
N GLU A 42 -2.39 -23.17 -1.88
CA GLU A 42 -2.93 -24.49 -1.52
C GLU A 42 -4.42 -24.62 -1.89
N LYS A 43 -5.22 -23.60 -1.55
CA LYS A 43 -6.65 -23.58 -1.88
C LYS A 43 -6.90 -23.48 -3.39
N ALA A 44 -6.13 -22.68 -4.12
CA ALA A 44 -6.23 -22.62 -5.56
C ALA A 44 -5.96 -23.99 -6.20
N ARG A 45 -4.99 -24.75 -5.71
CA ARG A 45 -4.73 -26.13 -6.14
C ARG A 45 -5.88 -27.08 -5.80
N GLU A 46 -6.39 -27.00 -4.57
CA GLU A 46 -7.52 -27.83 -4.12
C GLU A 46 -8.76 -27.59 -5.00
N PHE A 47 -9.03 -26.36 -5.39
CA PHE A 47 -10.12 -25.98 -6.28
C PHE A 47 -9.78 -26.10 -7.78
N GLN A 48 -8.64 -26.71 -8.12
CA GLN A 48 -8.18 -26.93 -9.50
C GLN A 48 -8.15 -25.64 -10.35
N LYS A 49 -7.82 -24.51 -9.71
CA LYS A 49 -7.60 -23.25 -10.44
C LYS A 49 -6.39 -23.39 -11.34
N LYS A 50 -6.60 -23.21 -12.65
CA LYS A 50 -5.55 -23.43 -13.65
C LYS A 50 -4.45 -22.37 -13.59
N ASN A 51 -4.84 -21.12 -13.42
CA ASN A 51 -3.93 -19.99 -13.42
C ASN A 51 -4.20 -19.11 -12.20
N ILE A 52 -3.14 -18.78 -11.49
CA ILE A 52 -3.13 -17.76 -10.44
C ILE A 52 -1.90 -16.88 -10.62
N TYR A 53 -2.10 -15.61 -10.39
CA TYR A 53 -1.08 -14.59 -10.55
C TYR A 53 -0.96 -13.79 -9.26
N PHE A 54 0.27 -13.55 -8.85
CA PHE A 54 0.62 -12.63 -7.77
C PHE A 54 1.52 -11.54 -8.33
N CYS A 55 1.13 -10.30 -8.15
CA CYS A 55 1.96 -9.16 -8.49
C CYS A 55 2.42 -8.46 -7.20
N PHE A 56 3.71 -8.49 -6.95
CA PHE A 56 4.34 -7.82 -5.81
C PHE A 56 4.68 -6.39 -6.22
N VAL A 57 4.02 -5.43 -5.61
CA VAL A 57 4.14 -4.00 -5.90
C VAL A 57 5.00 -3.35 -4.83
N ASP A 58 6.05 -2.65 -5.25
CA ASP A 58 6.89 -1.80 -4.42
C ASP A 58 6.70 -0.32 -4.81
N TYR A 59 6.76 0.57 -3.85
CA TYR A 59 6.68 2.01 -4.08
C TYR A 59 8.04 2.68 -3.91
N THR A 60 8.32 3.66 -4.76
CA THR A 60 9.54 4.45 -4.61
C THR A 60 9.40 5.40 -3.44
N LYS A 61 10.11 5.12 -2.34
CA LYS A 61 10.15 5.98 -1.13
C LYS A 61 8.75 6.37 -0.64
N ALA A 62 7.85 5.38 -0.46
CA ALA A 62 6.44 5.58 -0.17
C ALA A 62 6.18 6.60 0.95
N PHE A 63 6.85 6.46 2.09
CA PHE A 63 6.70 7.35 3.25
C PHE A 63 7.22 8.78 2.98
N ASP A 64 8.26 8.92 2.15
CA ASP A 64 8.86 10.23 1.83
C ASP A 64 8.06 10.99 0.76
N CYS A 65 7.16 10.30 0.04
CA CYS A 65 6.38 10.87 -1.06
C CYS A 65 5.00 11.38 -0.65
N VAL A 66 4.55 11.15 0.58
CA VAL A 66 3.25 11.61 1.06
C VAL A 66 3.20 13.15 1.01
N ASP A 67 2.38 13.72 0.15
CA ASP A 67 2.24 15.17 0.00
C ASP A 67 1.45 15.75 1.18
N HIS A 68 2.01 16.75 1.88
CA HIS A 68 1.36 17.35 3.06
C HIS A 68 0.02 18.04 2.78
N ASN A 69 -0.31 18.33 1.53
CA ASN A 69 -1.59 18.97 1.18
C ASN A 69 -2.73 17.97 0.95
N LYS A 70 -2.41 16.73 0.57
CA LYS A 70 -3.40 15.72 0.20
C LYS A 70 -4.00 14.92 1.37
N PRO A 71 -3.24 14.54 2.42
CA PRO A 71 -3.75 13.68 3.49
C PRO A 71 -4.99 14.21 4.19
N TRP A 72 -5.12 15.52 4.32
CA TRP A 72 -6.23 16.14 5.07
C TRP A 72 -7.58 15.90 4.42
N LYS A 73 -7.63 15.95 3.09
CA LYS A 73 -8.83 15.60 2.32
C LYS A 73 -9.13 14.11 2.44
N ILE A 74 -8.12 13.27 2.28
CA ILE A 74 -8.22 11.82 2.43
C ILE A 74 -8.75 11.44 3.81
N LEU A 75 -8.18 12.02 4.89
CA LEU A 75 -8.62 11.76 6.26
C LEU A 75 -10.08 12.16 6.47
N LYS A 76 -10.54 13.26 5.85
CA LYS A 76 -11.93 13.70 5.91
C LYS A 76 -12.86 12.72 5.19
N GLU A 77 -12.49 12.28 4.00
CA GLU A 77 -13.22 11.25 3.23
C GLU A 77 -13.28 9.91 3.96
N MET A 78 -12.25 9.59 4.76
CA MET A 78 -12.18 8.40 5.64
C MET A 78 -12.88 8.59 6.98
N GLY A 79 -13.68 9.66 7.15
CA GLY A 79 -14.49 9.88 8.34
C GLY A 79 -13.72 10.29 9.61
N ILE A 80 -12.49 10.78 9.46
CA ILE A 80 -11.74 11.33 10.60
C ILE A 80 -12.34 12.69 11.00
N PRO A 81 -12.63 12.93 12.29
CA PRO A 81 -13.19 14.19 12.76
C PRO A 81 -12.32 15.40 12.45
N ASP A 82 -12.94 16.51 12.03
CA ASP A 82 -12.25 17.74 11.62
C ASP A 82 -11.29 18.29 12.69
N HIS A 83 -11.61 18.14 13.98
CA HIS A 83 -10.71 18.60 15.05
C HIS A 83 -9.40 17.80 15.11
N LEU A 84 -9.43 16.47 14.81
CA LEU A 84 -8.21 15.65 14.74
C LEU A 84 -7.39 15.99 13.50
N ILE A 85 -8.06 16.22 12.36
CA ILE A 85 -7.42 16.67 11.12
C ILE A 85 -6.71 18.01 11.34
N CYS A 86 -7.38 18.96 12.01
CA CYS A 86 -6.79 20.25 12.32
C CYS A 86 -5.52 20.12 13.18
N LEU A 87 -5.55 19.28 14.23
CA LEU A 87 -4.37 19.04 15.07
C LEU A 87 -3.22 18.41 14.28
N LEU A 88 -3.52 17.44 13.42
CA LEU A 88 -2.51 16.82 12.55
C LEU A 88 -1.93 17.82 11.56
N ARG A 89 -2.80 18.58 10.91
CA ARG A 89 -2.38 19.64 9.97
C ARG A 89 -1.44 20.65 10.61
N ASN A 90 -1.76 21.12 11.82
CA ASN A 90 -0.90 22.05 12.57
C ASN A 90 0.43 21.40 12.96
N LEU A 91 0.45 20.08 13.26
CA LEU A 91 1.68 19.37 13.56
C LEU A 91 2.64 19.29 12.35
N TYR A 92 2.10 19.21 11.14
CA TYR A 92 2.86 19.14 9.89
C TYR A 92 3.10 20.52 9.25
N ALA A 93 2.41 21.55 9.70
CA ALA A 93 2.58 22.92 9.20
C ALA A 93 3.92 23.51 9.64
N GLY A 94 4.68 24.06 8.69
CA GLY A 94 5.92 24.75 8.96
C GLY A 94 7.05 23.87 9.51
N GLN A 95 7.01 22.57 9.24
CA GLN A 95 8.11 21.68 9.63
C GLN A 95 9.40 22.05 8.90
N GLU A 96 10.49 22.17 9.64
CA GLU A 96 11.82 22.44 9.12
C GLU A 96 12.79 21.38 9.61
N ALA A 97 13.82 21.14 8.81
CA ALA A 97 14.89 20.22 9.16
C ALA A 97 16.27 20.81 8.82
N THR A 98 17.28 20.26 9.47
CA THR A 98 18.68 20.48 9.15
C THR A 98 19.39 19.14 9.17
N VAL A 99 20.43 18.97 8.38
CA VAL A 99 21.20 17.74 8.28
C VAL A 99 22.60 17.98 8.85
N ARG A 100 22.99 17.15 9.79
CA ARG A 100 24.36 17.15 10.32
C ARG A 100 25.24 16.27 9.45
N THR A 101 26.26 16.83 8.87
CA THR A 101 27.28 16.16 8.06
C THR A 101 28.62 16.14 8.77
N GLY A 102 29.60 15.40 8.24
CA GLY A 102 31.00 15.47 8.76
C GLY A 102 31.67 16.84 8.65
N HIS A 103 31.11 17.74 7.83
CA HIS A 103 31.62 19.09 7.56
C HIS A 103 30.82 20.20 8.27
N GLY A 104 29.84 19.83 9.10
CA GLY A 104 28.98 20.79 9.81
C GLY A 104 27.50 20.51 9.64
N THR A 105 26.66 21.52 9.91
CA THR A 105 25.20 21.43 9.80
C THR A 105 24.74 22.29 8.64
N THR A 106 23.79 21.77 7.83
CA THR A 106 23.18 22.54 6.74
C THR A 106 22.34 23.69 7.30
N ASP A 107 21.98 24.63 6.42
CA ASP A 107 20.93 25.59 6.73
C ASP A 107 19.59 24.89 6.93
N TRP A 108 18.67 25.53 7.63
CA TRP A 108 17.31 25.04 7.83
C TRP A 108 16.55 25.09 6.52
N PHE A 109 15.84 23.98 6.20
CA PHE A 109 14.99 23.89 5.02
C PHE A 109 13.61 23.35 5.39
N GLN A 110 12.59 23.81 4.67
CA GLN A 110 11.21 23.39 4.92
C GLN A 110 10.94 21.99 4.37
N ILE A 111 10.26 21.16 5.18
CA ILE A 111 9.76 19.86 4.78
C ILE A 111 8.34 20.04 4.23
N ARG A 112 8.15 19.70 2.95
CA ARG A 112 6.86 19.82 2.25
C ARG A 112 6.24 18.49 1.89
N LYS A 113 6.97 17.39 2.03
CA LYS A 113 6.58 16.02 1.70
C LYS A 113 7.12 15.05 2.72
N GLY A 114 6.48 13.90 2.77
CA GLY A 114 6.89 12.78 3.60
C GLY A 114 6.28 12.80 4.99
N VAL A 115 6.15 11.60 5.54
CA VAL A 115 5.82 11.39 6.94
C VAL A 115 7.08 10.96 7.67
N CYS A 116 7.31 11.53 8.84
CA CYS A 116 8.56 11.35 9.58
C CYS A 116 8.77 9.86 9.93
N GLN A 117 9.83 9.26 9.41
CA GLN A 117 10.21 7.88 9.76
C GLN A 117 10.56 7.81 11.25
N GLY A 118 10.00 6.82 11.94
CA GLY A 118 10.12 6.69 13.40
C GLY A 118 9.08 7.47 14.21
N CYS A 119 8.28 8.34 13.61
CA CYS A 119 7.14 8.96 14.29
C CYS A 119 5.99 7.97 14.43
N ILE A 120 5.41 7.89 15.63
CA ILE A 120 4.29 6.95 15.93
C ILE A 120 3.01 7.23 15.14
N LEU A 121 2.85 8.43 14.56
CA LEU A 121 1.69 8.80 13.73
C LEU A 121 1.87 8.43 12.26
N SER A 122 3.11 8.32 11.78
CA SER A 122 3.40 8.09 10.36
C SER A 122 2.76 6.82 9.79
N PRO A 123 2.78 5.66 10.49
CA PRO A 123 2.08 4.48 10.04
C PRO A 123 0.57 4.70 9.85
N CYS A 124 -0.06 5.41 10.79
CA CYS A 124 -1.50 5.69 10.72
C CYS A 124 -1.84 6.54 9.48
N LEU A 125 -1.08 7.62 9.27
CA LEU A 125 -1.29 8.53 8.14
C LEU A 125 -1.05 7.82 6.80
N PHE A 126 0.03 7.04 6.72
CA PHE A 126 0.34 6.28 5.52
C PHE A 126 -0.75 5.25 5.21
N HIS A 127 -1.27 4.54 6.21
CA HIS A 127 -2.34 3.56 6.02
C HIS A 127 -3.61 4.17 5.45
N PHE A 128 -4.06 5.31 5.95
CA PHE A 128 -5.21 6.01 5.37
C PHE A 128 -4.95 6.43 3.93
N TYR A 129 -3.72 6.85 3.65
CA TYR A 129 -3.29 7.25 2.31
C TYR A 129 -3.31 6.06 1.35
N ALA A 130 -2.71 4.93 1.74
CA ALA A 130 -2.68 3.70 0.96
C ALA A 130 -4.10 3.12 0.77
N GLU A 131 -4.96 3.19 1.80
CA GLU A 131 -6.35 2.75 1.69
C GLU A 131 -7.15 3.58 0.69
N CYS A 132 -6.97 4.91 0.70
CA CYS A 132 -7.59 5.78 -0.29
C CYS A 132 -7.18 5.41 -1.73
N ILE A 133 -5.90 5.07 -1.96
CA ILE A 133 -5.45 4.59 -3.26
C ILE A 133 -6.24 3.35 -3.65
N MET A 134 -6.28 2.34 -2.79
CA MET A 134 -6.93 1.07 -3.10
C MET A 134 -8.43 1.22 -3.36
N ARG A 135 -9.15 2.04 -2.58
CA ARG A 135 -10.57 2.34 -2.82
C ARG A 135 -10.80 3.00 -4.19
N ASN A 136 -9.86 3.83 -4.65
CA ASN A 136 -9.97 4.52 -5.94
C ASN A 136 -9.55 3.67 -7.14
N THR A 137 -9.12 2.43 -6.95
CA THR A 137 -8.76 1.53 -8.05
C THR A 137 -9.95 0.84 -8.70
N GLY A 138 -11.09 0.74 -8.01
CA GLY A 138 -12.26 -0.03 -8.47
C GLY A 138 -12.03 -1.55 -8.57
N LEU A 139 -10.98 -2.08 -7.92
CA LEU A 139 -10.69 -3.52 -7.94
C LEU A 139 -11.80 -4.36 -7.30
N GLU A 140 -12.46 -3.83 -6.27
CA GLU A 140 -13.60 -4.50 -5.61
C GLU A 140 -14.82 -4.54 -6.53
N GLU A 141 -15.12 -3.45 -7.23
CA GLU A 141 -16.20 -3.34 -8.20
C GLU A 141 -15.98 -4.25 -9.42
N ALA A 142 -14.74 -4.37 -9.88
CA ALA A 142 -14.35 -5.24 -10.98
C ALA A 142 -14.38 -6.73 -10.60
N GLN A 143 -14.60 -7.07 -9.33
CA GLN A 143 -14.51 -8.43 -8.80
C GLN A 143 -13.23 -9.18 -9.20
N ALA A 144 -12.16 -8.43 -9.49
CA ALA A 144 -10.86 -8.98 -9.80
C ALA A 144 -10.25 -9.65 -8.57
N GLY A 145 -9.47 -10.73 -8.77
CA GLY A 145 -8.82 -11.47 -7.71
C GLY A 145 -9.17 -12.95 -7.71
N ILE A 146 -8.52 -13.71 -6.83
CA ILE A 146 -8.72 -15.14 -6.71
C ILE A 146 -9.97 -15.43 -5.87
N LYS A 147 -10.92 -16.16 -6.46
CA LYS A 147 -12.16 -16.56 -5.77
C LYS A 147 -11.98 -17.89 -5.07
N ILE A 148 -11.97 -17.87 -3.73
CA ILE A 148 -11.83 -19.06 -2.89
C ILE A 148 -12.96 -19.11 -1.88
N ALA A 149 -13.73 -20.23 -1.87
CA ALA A 149 -14.81 -20.46 -0.92
C ALA A 149 -15.80 -19.28 -0.81
N GLY A 150 -16.18 -18.67 -1.93
CA GLY A 150 -17.11 -17.54 -2.00
C GLY A 150 -16.52 -16.18 -1.58
N ARG A 151 -15.24 -16.12 -1.25
CA ARG A 151 -14.53 -14.87 -0.97
C ARG A 151 -13.65 -14.48 -2.14
N ASN A 152 -13.67 -13.20 -2.48
CA ASN A 152 -12.77 -12.63 -3.47
C ASN A 152 -11.53 -12.06 -2.76
N LEU A 153 -10.35 -12.58 -3.14
CA LEU A 153 -9.06 -12.14 -2.61
C LEU A 153 -8.35 -11.41 -3.74
N ASN A 154 -8.32 -10.10 -3.69
CA ASN A 154 -7.73 -9.25 -4.73
C ASN A 154 -6.39 -8.62 -4.34
N ASN A 155 -6.15 -8.46 -3.04
CA ASN A 155 -4.88 -7.94 -2.56
C ASN A 155 -4.54 -8.41 -1.14
N LEU A 156 -3.24 -8.37 -0.80
CA LEU A 156 -2.70 -8.49 0.55
C LEU A 156 -1.71 -7.36 0.74
N ARG A 157 -1.70 -6.74 1.93
CA ARG A 157 -0.86 -5.57 2.18
C ARG A 157 -0.10 -5.67 3.50
N TYR A 158 1.14 -5.22 3.47
CA TYR A 158 1.96 -5.04 4.68
C TYR A 158 2.66 -3.68 4.60
N ALA A 159 2.07 -2.67 5.23
CA ALA A 159 2.47 -1.27 5.12
C ALA A 159 2.38 -0.77 3.66
N ASP A 160 3.51 -0.48 3.03
CA ASP A 160 3.64 -0.08 1.63
C ASP A 160 3.77 -1.28 0.67
N ASP A 161 4.24 -2.43 1.16
CA ASP A 161 4.26 -3.65 0.35
C ASP A 161 2.84 -4.11 0.02
N THR A 162 2.53 -4.23 -1.26
CA THR A 162 1.23 -4.65 -1.75
C THR A 162 1.39 -5.84 -2.69
N THR A 163 0.63 -6.91 -2.46
CA THR A 163 0.52 -8.05 -3.37
C THR A 163 -0.87 -8.05 -3.97
N LEU A 164 -0.96 -7.90 -5.28
CA LEU A 164 -2.21 -8.07 -6.02
C LEU A 164 -2.34 -9.51 -6.47
N THR A 165 -3.57 -10.02 -6.51
CA THR A 165 -3.86 -11.39 -6.92
C THR A 165 -4.87 -11.39 -8.05
N ALA A 166 -4.73 -12.29 -9.02
CA ALA A 166 -5.58 -12.39 -10.19
C ALA A 166 -5.72 -13.84 -10.66
N GLU A 167 -6.81 -14.15 -11.38
CA GLU A 167 -7.03 -15.45 -12.06
C GLU A 167 -6.72 -15.38 -13.56
N SER A 168 -6.46 -14.19 -14.12
CA SER A 168 -6.10 -14.00 -15.53
C SER A 168 -5.13 -12.84 -15.73
N GLU A 169 -4.51 -12.79 -16.91
CA GLU A 169 -3.64 -11.67 -17.32
C GLU A 169 -4.43 -10.37 -17.50
N GLU A 170 -5.68 -10.45 -17.95
CA GLU A 170 -6.57 -9.29 -18.08
C GLU A 170 -6.87 -8.68 -16.71
N GLU A 171 -7.13 -9.52 -15.70
CA GLU A 171 -7.28 -9.04 -14.33
C GLU A 171 -5.98 -8.44 -13.80
N LEU A 172 -4.83 -9.02 -14.14
CA LEU A 172 -3.54 -8.48 -13.76
C LEU A 172 -3.32 -7.09 -14.38
N SER A 173 -3.90 -6.80 -15.56
CA SER A 173 -3.85 -5.48 -16.18
C SER A 173 -4.49 -4.39 -15.31
N LEU A 174 -5.35 -4.75 -14.36
CA LEU A 174 -5.90 -3.83 -13.37
C LEU A 174 -4.84 -3.24 -12.44
N LEU A 175 -3.61 -3.82 -12.43
CA LEU A 175 -2.44 -3.21 -11.81
C LEU A 175 -2.22 -1.77 -12.31
N MET A 176 -2.52 -1.51 -13.58
CA MET A 176 -2.41 -0.15 -14.13
C MET A 176 -3.34 0.83 -13.42
N LYS A 177 -4.52 0.39 -12.96
CA LYS A 177 -5.42 1.23 -12.13
C LYS A 177 -4.80 1.57 -10.77
N VAL A 178 -4.05 0.63 -10.16
CA VAL A 178 -3.32 0.92 -8.91
C VAL A 178 -2.23 1.95 -9.17
N LYS A 179 -1.49 1.83 -10.28
CA LYS A 179 -0.49 2.81 -10.71
C LYS A 179 -1.11 4.19 -10.88
N GLU A 180 -2.17 4.31 -11.68
CA GLU A 180 -2.85 5.59 -11.92
C GLU A 180 -3.40 6.22 -10.62
N ALA A 181 -4.03 5.42 -9.77
CA ALA A 181 -4.55 5.89 -8.48
C ALA A 181 -3.43 6.37 -7.55
N SER A 182 -2.28 5.68 -7.56
CA SER A 182 -1.10 6.04 -6.78
C SER A 182 -0.47 7.35 -7.28
N GLU A 183 -0.32 7.51 -8.58
CA GLU A 183 0.24 8.72 -9.19
C GLU A 183 -0.62 9.97 -8.94
N LYS A 184 -1.95 9.83 -8.97
CA LYS A 184 -2.89 10.93 -8.63
C LYS A 184 -2.64 11.51 -7.24
N VAL A 185 -2.23 10.67 -6.29
CA VAL A 185 -1.91 11.10 -4.93
C VAL A 185 -0.40 11.38 -4.74
N GLY A 186 0.44 11.12 -5.73
CA GLY A 186 1.87 11.44 -5.72
C GLY A 186 2.79 10.31 -5.29
N LEU A 187 2.26 9.07 -5.17
CA LEU A 187 3.09 7.88 -5.02
C LEU A 187 3.46 7.32 -6.39
N LYS A 188 4.70 6.87 -6.53
CA LYS A 188 5.19 6.22 -7.75
C LYS A 188 5.57 4.78 -7.47
N LEU A 189 5.14 3.89 -8.36
CA LEU A 189 5.59 2.51 -8.33
C LEU A 189 7.07 2.42 -8.72
N ASN A 190 7.76 1.50 -8.10
CA ASN A 190 9.13 1.14 -8.47
C ASN A 190 9.08 -0.05 -9.45
N ILE A 191 8.95 0.23 -10.75
CA ILE A 191 8.74 -0.79 -11.78
C ILE A 191 9.84 -1.85 -11.77
N GLN A 192 11.09 -1.46 -11.53
CA GLN A 192 12.22 -2.39 -11.48
C GLN A 192 12.16 -3.40 -10.32
N LYS A 193 11.40 -3.10 -9.28
CA LYS A 193 11.21 -4.01 -8.14
C LYS A 193 9.89 -4.76 -8.18
N ILE A 194 8.98 -4.41 -9.09
CA ILE A 194 7.75 -5.17 -9.29
C ILE A 194 8.10 -6.55 -9.80
N LYS A 195 7.48 -7.58 -9.20
CA LYS A 195 7.65 -8.97 -9.62
C LYS A 195 6.31 -9.62 -9.79
N ILE A 196 6.19 -10.45 -10.82
CA ILE A 196 4.99 -11.24 -11.08
C ILE A 196 5.35 -12.71 -10.92
N MET A 197 4.58 -13.41 -10.10
CA MET A 197 4.65 -14.85 -9.92
C MET A 197 3.36 -15.50 -10.42
N ALA A 198 3.49 -16.51 -11.29
CA ALA A 198 2.35 -17.20 -11.85
C ALA A 198 2.48 -18.71 -11.78
N SER A 199 1.35 -19.40 -11.67
CA SER A 199 1.26 -20.87 -11.79
C SER A 199 1.30 -21.36 -13.23
N GLY A 200 1.13 -20.49 -14.22
CA GLY A 200 1.15 -20.78 -15.65
C GLY A 200 2.23 -20.00 -16.39
N LEU A 201 2.31 -20.22 -17.71
CA LEU A 201 3.23 -19.48 -18.58
C LEU A 201 2.79 -18.01 -18.66
N ILE A 202 3.70 -17.09 -18.35
CA ILE A 202 3.60 -15.66 -18.69
C ILE A 202 4.59 -15.38 -19.80
N ILE A 203 4.11 -14.79 -20.89
CA ILE A 203 4.99 -14.54 -22.06
C ILE A 203 5.95 -13.38 -21.77
N SER A 204 5.52 -12.26 -21.34
CA SER A 204 6.30 -11.14 -20.82
C SER A 204 5.32 -10.04 -20.39
N TRP A 205 5.63 -9.32 -19.34
CA TRP A 205 4.80 -8.23 -18.87
C TRP A 205 5.60 -6.92 -18.94
N GLN A 206 4.96 -5.87 -19.43
CA GLN A 206 5.59 -4.54 -19.53
C GLN A 206 4.70 -3.49 -18.86
N ILE A 207 5.34 -2.58 -18.15
CA ILE A 207 4.72 -1.38 -17.57
C ILE A 207 5.51 -0.18 -18.07
N ASP A 208 4.86 0.75 -18.77
CA ASP A 208 5.50 1.94 -19.35
C ASP A 208 6.70 1.62 -20.27
N GLY A 209 6.67 0.48 -20.94
CA GLY A 209 7.77 0.01 -21.79
C GLY A 209 8.94 -0.65 -21.04
N GLU A 210 8.90 -0.72 -19.71
CA GLU A 210 9.86 -1.48 -18.91
C GLU A 210 9.37 -2.92 -18.69
N ILE A 211 10.27 -3.89 -18.87
CA ILE A 211 9.95 -5.32 -18.66
C ILE A 211 9.93 -5.59 -17.16
N VAL A 212 8.82 -6.18 -16.70
CA VAL A 212 8.65 -6.62 -15.31
C VAL A 212 9.22 -8.04 -15.16
N GLU A 213 9.94 -8.29 -14.06
CA GLU A 213 10.46 -9.61 -13.75
C GLU A 213 9.31 -10.60 -13.51
N THR A 214 9.29 -11.68 -14.29
CA THR A 214 8.28 -12.74 -14.19
C THR A 214 8.91 -14.04 -13.71
N MET A 215 8.26 -14.68 -12.75
CA MET A 215 8.66 -15.98 -12.21
C MET A 215 7.55 -17.00 -12.48
N THR A 216 7.91 -18.10 -13.14
CA THR A 216 7.00 -19.21 -13.44
C THR A 216 7.45 -20.48 -12.72
N ASN A 217 6.53 -21.41 -12.47
CA ASN A 217 6.82 -22.75 -11.91
C ASN A 217 7.30 -22.78 -10.43
N TYR A 218 6.82 -21.90 -9.59
CA TYR A 218 7.08 -21.94 -8.14
C TYR A 218 5.96 -22.63 -7.33
N PHE A 219 5.06 -23.35 -8.02
CA PHE A 219 3.91 -24.02 -7.39
C PHE A 219 3.95 -25.52 -7.58
#